data_3ad17dafa4161b8fa31fc115e6b403a4
#
_entry.id   3ad17dafa4161b8fa31fc115e6b403a4
#
_cell.length_a   1.000
_cell.length_b   1.000
_cell.length_c   1.000
_cell.angle_alpha   90.00
_cell.angle_beta   90.00
_cell.angle_gamma   90.00
#
_symmetry.space_group_name_H-M   'P 1'
#
loop_
_entity.id
_entity.type
_entity.pdbx_description
1 polymer ?
#
loop_
_entity_poly.entity_id
_entity_poly.type
_entity_poly.pdbx_seq_one_letter_code
_entity_poly.pdbx_strand_id
1 'polypeptide(L)' 'MPKPYPLRLVIKVLEEKGFFFVSQTGSHAKYRKGGNPTLTAIVPIHGKEIRYGTFRSILRQSKLQQSDFDQAGK' A
#
# COMPACT_ATOMS: atom_id res chain seq x y z
N MET A 1 13.55 16.16 1.00
CA MET A 1 13.54 14.90 0.24
C MET A 1 12.46 13.96 0.78
N PRO A 2 11.60 13.43 -0.09
CA PRO A 2 10.63 12.46 0.38
C PRO A 2 11.33 11.22 0.91
N LYS A 3 10.84 10.71 2.02
CA LYS A 3 11.40 9.51 2.60
C LYS A 3 10.69 8.27 2.09
N PRO A 4 11.39 7.15 1.95
CA PRO A 4 10.69 5.90 1.64
C PRO A 4 9.81 5.50 2.82
N TYR A 5 8.80 4.69 2.56
CA TYR A 5 7.90 4.22 3.59
C TYR A 5 8.21 2.77 3.92
N PRO A 6 8.19 2.40 5.21
CA PRO A 6 8.41 0.99 5.56
C PRO A 6 7.34 0.11 4.93
N LEU A 7 7.76 -1.00 4.34
CA LEU A 7 6.83 -1.93 3.71
C LEU A 7 5.78 -2.42 4.70
N ARG A 8 6.21 -2.73 5.92
CA ARG A 8 5.30 -3.23 6.95
C ARG A 8 4.21 -2.22 7.27
N LEU A 9 4.57 -0.95 7.33
CA LEU A 9 3.60 0.10 7.61
C LEU A 9 2.56 0.20 6.49
N VAL A 10 3.02 0.14 5.25
CA VAL A 10 2.11 0.25 4.11
C VAL A 10 1.11 -0.91 4.11
N ILE A 11 1.59 -2.13 4.33
CA ILE A 11 0.70 -3.29 4.38
C ILE A 11 -0.28 -3.17 5.54
N LYS A 12 0.21 -2.75 6.71
CA LYS A 12 -0.65 -2.60 7.89
C LYS A 12 -1.79 -1.62 7.63
N VAL A 13 -1.47 -0.47 7.04
CA VAL A 13 -2.48 0.54 6.78
C VAL A 13 -3.49 0.04 5.74
N LEU A 14 -3.01 -0.62 4.69
CA LEU A 14 -3.92 -1.18 3.71
C LEU A 14 -4.90 -2.15 4.36
N GLU A 15 -4.39 -3.03 5.22
CA GLU A 15 -5.25 -3.99 5.91
C GLU A 15 -6.24 -3.29 6.84
N GLU A 16 -5.80 -2.27 7.54
CA GLU A 16 -6.70 -1.52 8.42
C GLU A 16 -7.80 -0.80 7.65
N LYS A 17 -7.53 -0.46 6.40
CA LYS A 17 -8.50 0.22 5.55
C LYS A 17 -9.37 -0.74 4.76
N GLY A 18 -9.25 -2.04 5.01
CA GLY A 18 -10.13 -3.02 4.40
C GLY A 18 -9.55 -3.76 3.21
N PHE A 19 -8.29 -3.54 2.88
CA PHE A 19 -7.63 -4.28 1.81
C PHE A 19 -7.16 -5.64 2.34
N PHE A 20 -7.15 -6.64 1.48
CA PHE A 20 -6.69 -7.97 1.85
C PHE A 20 -5.82 -8.53 0.73
N PHE A 21 -4.90 -9.41 1.11
CA PHE A 21 -4.00 -10.06 0.17
C PHE A 21 -4.77 -10.97 -0.76
N VAL A 22 -4.51 -10.86 -2.06
CA VAL A 22 -5.17 -11.70 -3.06
C VAL A 22 -4.18 -12.69 -3.66
N SER A 23 -3.05 -12.21 -4.13
CA SER A 23 -2.09 -13.05 -4.81
C SER A 23 -0.74 -12.34 -4.86
N GLN A 24 0.28 -13.10 -5.23
CA GLN A 24 1.62 -12.56 -5.38
C GLN A 24 2.22 -13.12 -6.64
N THR A 25 2.78 -12.25 -7.48
CA THR A 25 3.52 -12.64 -8.68
C THR A 25 4.92 -12.07 -8.53
N GLY A 26 5.91 -12.95 -8.39
CA GLY A 26 7.27 -12.50 -8.12
C GLY A 26 7.31 -11.68 -6.84
N SER A 27 7.82 -10.47 -6.93
CA SER A 27 7.94 -9.58 -5.78
C SER A 27 6.81 -8.56 -5.71
N HIS A 28 5.70 -8.79 -6.40
CA HIS A 28 4.56 -7.88 -6.40
C HIS A 28 3.35 -8.57 -5.80
N ALA A 29 2.85 -8.01 -4.70
CA ALA A 29 1.66 -8.54 -4.02
C ALA A 29 0.45 -7.70 -4.43
N LYS A 30 -0.66 -8.38 -4.68
CA LYS A 30 -1.91 -7.74 -5.04
C LYS A 30 -2.82 -7.70 -3.83
N TYR A 31 -3.25 -6.50 -3.46
CA TYR A 31 -4.21 -6.28 -2.37
C TYR A 31 -5.49 -5.72 -2.96
N ARG A 32 -6.62 -6.16 -2.44
CA ARG A 32 -7.92 -5.75 -2.96
C ARG A 32 -8.86 -5.37 -1.84
N LYS A 33 -9.68 -4.37 -2.12
CA LYS A 33 -10.76 -3.98 -1.21
C LYS A 33 -12.07 -4.07 -1.97
N GLY A 34 -13.02 -4.84 -1.44
CA GLY A 34 -14.32 -4.96 -2.05
C GLY A 34 -15.10 -3.67 -1.95
N GLY A 35 -16.01 -3.50 -2.87
CA GLY A 35 -16.82 -2.30 -2.88
C GLY A 35 -17.26 -1.98 -4.30
N ASN A 36 -17.80 -0.79 -4.48
CA ASN A 36 -18.29 -0.33 -5.75
C ASN A 36 -17.73 1.06 -6.00
N PRO A 37 -16.58 1.17 -6.69
CA PRO A 37 -15.85 0.10 -7.37
C PRO A 37 -14.94 -0.70 -6.43
N THR A 38 -14.54 -1.89 -6.89
CA THR A 38 -13.50 -2.66 -6.23
C THR A 38 -12.16 -1.99 -6.48
N LEU A 39 -11.35 -1.85 -5.43
CA LEU A 39 -10.05 -1.22 -5.55
C LEU A 39 -8.95 -2.27 -5.45
N THR A 40 -7.89 -2.11 -6.24
CA THR A 40 -6.77 -3.02 -6.24
C THR A 40 -5.48 -2.21 -6.16
N ALA A 41 -4.61 -2.59 -5.23
CA ALA A 41 -3.31 -1.95 -5.06
C ALA A 41 -2.21 -2.99 -5.22
N ILE A 42 -1.17 -2.63 -5.98
CA ILE A 42 -0.02 -3.50 -6.19
C ILE A 42 1.12 -3.01 -5.33
N VAL A 43 1.64 -3.87 -4.47
CA VAL A 43 2.66 -3.53 -3.51
C VAL A 43 3.92 -4.34 -3.79
N PRO A 44 5.05 -3.70 -4.10
CA PRO A 44 6.32 -4.42 -4.25
C PRO A 44 6.78 -4.87 -2.86
N ILE A 45 7.10 -6.15 -2.73
CA ILE A 45 7.42 -6.73 -1.43
C ILE A 45 8.85 -7.24 -1.34
N HIS A 46 9.76 -6.66 -2.12
CA HIS A 46 11.18 -6.95 -1.96
C HIS A 46 11.80 -5.81 -1.16
N GLY A 47 12.71 -6.17 -0.25
CA GLY A 47 13.33 -5.17 0.61
C GLY A 47 12.42 -4.79 1.76
N LYS A 48 12.80 -3.73 2.46
CA LYS A 48 12.11 -3.30 3.67
C LYS A 48 11.34 -2.00 3.50
N GLU A 49 11.56 -1.31 2.38
CA GLU A 49 10.99 0.00 2.18
C GLU A 49 10.42 0.14 0.77
N ILE A 50 9.44 1.02 0.66
CA ILE A 50 8.81 1.34 -0.62
C ILE A 50 9.23 2.75 -0.98
N ARG A 51 9.77 2.92 -2.19
CA ARG A 51 10.19 4.23 -2.68
C ARG A 51 8.98 5.15 -2.78
N TYR A 52 9.24 6.43 -2.58
CA TYR A 52 8.16 7.41 -2.55
C TYR A 52 7.33 7.43 -3.84
N GLY A 53 7.97 7.31 -5.00
CA GLY A 53 7.22 7.27 -6.26
C GLY A 53 6.27 6.08 -6.35
N THR A 54 6.74 4.91 -5.92
CA THR A 54 5.90 3.72 -5.87
C THR A 54 4.80 3.89 -4.84
N PHE A 55 5.11 4.50 -3.70
CA PHE A 55 4.13 4.78 -2.67
C PHE A 55 3.00 5.65 -3.21
N ARG A 56 3.34 6.66 -4.02
CA ARG A 56 2.30 7.50 -4.62
C ARG A 56 1.39 6.73 -5.56
N SER A 57 1.95 5.74 -6.26
CA SER A 57 1.11 4.87 -7.09
C SER A 57 0.13 4.08 -6.24
N ILE A 58 0.59 3.60 -5.09
CA ILE A 58 -0.28 2.88 -4.16
C ILE A 58 -1.40 3.79 -3.66
N LEU A 59 -1.09 5.06 -3.37
CA LEU A 59 -2.12 6.01 -2.97
C LEU A 59 -3.19 6.16 -4.04
N ARG A 60 -2.77 6.30 -5.30
CA ARG A 60 -3.73 6.43 -6.40
C ARG A 60 -4.61 5.19 -6.52
N GLN A 61 -4.01 4.01 -6.44
CA GLN A 61 -4.73 2.76 -6.61
C GLN A 61 -5.69 2.49 -5.47
N SER A 62 -5.28 2.80 -4.26
CA SER A 62 -6.06 2.51 -3.05
C SER A 62 -7.06 3.61 -2.70
N LYS A 63 -6.93 4.80 -3.31
CA LYS A 63 -7.73 5.96 -2.99
C LYS A 63 -7.53 6.46 -1.56
N LEU A 64 -6.42 6.08 -0.95
CA LEU A 64 -6.04 6.55 0.38
C LEU A 64 -5.21 7.81 0.28
N GLN A 65 -5.05 8.48 1.41
CA GLN A 65 -4.26 9.70 1.50
C GLN A 65 -2.95 9.42 2.21
N GLN A 66 -1.94 10.23 1.92
CA GLN A 66 -0.65 10.08 2.58
C GLN A 66 -0.78 10.21 4.09
N SER A 67 -1.69 11.06 4.56
CA SER A 67 -1.90 11.23 5.99
C SER A 67 -2.33 9.95 6.69
N ASP A 68 -3.02 9.06 5.98
CA ASP A 68 -3.41 7.77 6.55
C ASP A 68 -2.17 6.96 6.97
N PHE A 69 -1.10 7.09 6.20
CA PHE A 69 0.13 6.36 6.48
C PHE A 69 1.01 7.11 7.47
N ASP A 70 1.04 8.43 7.39
CA ASP A 70 1.86 9.23 8.31
C ASP A 70 1.35 9.13 9.73
N GLN A 71 0.04 9.13 9.93
CA GLN A 71 -0.54 9.03 11.25
C GLN A 71 -0.32 7.63 11.85
N ALA A 72 -0.41 6.60 11.04
CA ALA A 72 -0.20 5.24 11.51
C ALA A 72 1.23 4.98 11.93
N GLY A 73 2.18 5.75 11.39
CA GLY A 73 3.60 5.59 11.71
C GLY A 73 4.05 6.27 12.98
N LYS A 74 3.17 6.96 13.67
CA LYS A 74 3.52 7.67 14.89
C LYS A 74 3.34 6.82 16.12
#